data_5eb166adf1740a070ce1891d15d05ee0
#
_entry.id   5eb166adf1740a070ce1891d15d05ee0
#
_cell.length_a   1.000
_cell.length_b   1.000
_cell.length_c   1.000
_cell.angle_alpha   90.00
_cell.angle_beta   90.00
_cell.angle_gamma   90.00
#
_symmetry.space_group_name_H-M   'P 1'
#
loop_
_entity.id
_entity.type
_entity.pdbx_description
1 polymer ?
#
loop_
_entity_poly.entity_id
_entity_poly.type
_entity_poly.pdbx_seq_one_letter_code
_entity_poly.pdbx_strand_id
1 'polypeptide(L)'
;MEQLSQSGSRGRRRTGNEPAPHERVKGERRANEPRRTVSPHRASANNAGRANTPAAEQTPARPKSRYIPALDGLRTLAVVAVVLYHLNLTWAQGGLLGVTIFFVLSGYLITRLLLNEVAKTGRIDLKSFWIRRIRRLVPAVVTVVVVTCALCTLFNHVMLTKMRPDILPSLLFFNNWWQIAQNVSYFNALGDPSPLTHFWSLAIEEQFYLIWPPLLFAMVSMHVSKPNTRRVVLSLAVVSALAMMVLYNPVADPSRVYYGTDTRVFSLLLGAWMAFIPD
;
A
#
# COMPACT_ATOMS: atom_id res chain seq x y z
N MET A 1 26.61 -42.10 -39.57
CA MET A 1 26.17 -41.78 -40.95
C MET A 1 25.82 -40.34 -40.92
N GLU A 2 26.72 -39.58 -41.26
CA GLU A 2 27.05 -38.84 -42.48
C GLU A 2 26.32 -37.50 -42.47
N GLN A 3 27.01 -36.47 -42.21
CA GLN A 3 27.95 -35.66 -43.02
C GLN A 3 27.28 -34.59 -43.85
N LEU A 4 27.75 -33.38 -43.59
CA LEU A 4 28.29 -32.41 -44.54
C LEU A 4 27.22 -31.63 -45.34
N SER A 5 27.31 -30.35 -45.64
CA SER A 5 28.44 -29.54 -46.04
C SER A 5 27.97 -28.10 -46.27
N GLN A 6 28.71 -27.09 -45.79
CA GLN A 6 29.43 -26.07 -46.59
C GLN A 6 28.53 -25.27 -47.59
N SER A 7 28.67 -24.03 -47.84
CA SER A 7 29.71 -23.03 -47.86
C SER A 7 29.08 -21.78 -48.44
N GLY A 8 29.46 -20.62 -48.18
CA GLY A 8 30.48 -19.75 -48.65
C GLY A 8 29.81 -18.47 -49.13
N SER A 9 30.25 -17.34 -48.88
CA SER A 9 31.44 -16.59 -49.20
C SER A 9 31.09 -15.23 -49.81
N ARG A 10 31.77 -14.21 -49.29
CA ARG A 10 32.29 -12.97 -49.95
C ARG A 10 31.23 -11.92 -50.35
N GLY A 11 31.42 -10.65 -50.10
CA GLY A 11 32.56 -9.85 -49.77
C GLY A 11 32.37 -8.43 -50.32
N ARG A 12 33.20 -7.54 -49.82
CA ARG A 12 33.59 -6.23 -50.31
C ARG A 12 32.76 -5.04 -49.85
N ARG A 13 33.37 -4.24 -48.93
CA ARG A 13 34.32 -3.11 -49.09
C ARG A 13 33.76 -1.95 -49.90
N ARG A 14 33.66 -0.79 -49.29
CA ARG A 14 34.55 0.39 -49.35
C ARG A 14 33.80 1.62 -48.86
N THR A 15 34.43 2.28 -47.99
CA THR A 15 35.11 3.61 -47.95
C THR A 15 34.11 4.73 -47.76
N GLY A 16 34.16 5.52 -46.72
CA GLY A 16 35.26 6.34 -46.23
C GLY A 16 34.87 7.77 -46.44
N ASN A 17 34.74 8.54 -45.38
CA ASN A 17 35.32 9.86 -45.30
C ASN A 17 34.92 10.51 -43.97
N GLU A 18 35.90 10.58 -43.11
CA GLU A 18 36.10 11.73 -42.22
C GLU A 18 36.75 12.83 -43.02
N PRO A 19 36.66 14.10 -42.65
CA PRO A 19 37.58 14.60 -41.66
C PRO A 19 37.04 15.67 -40.68
N ALA A 20 37.80 15.79 -39.61
CA ALA A 20 37.80 16.79 -38.55
C ALA A 20 38.36 18.15 -39.04
N PRO A 21 38.84 19.03 -38.12
CA PRO A 21 38.15 19.98 -37.24
C PRO A 21 38.69 21.42 -37.49
N HIS A 22 38.00 22.44 -37.05
CA HIS A 22 38.58 23.80 -36.86
C HIS A 22 37.83 24.47 -35.70
N GLU A 23 38.48 24.83 -34.73
CA GLU A 23 39.53 25.74 -34.33
C GLU A 23 38.94 26.92 -33.51
N ARG A 24 39.53 27.10 -32.39
CA ARG A 24 39.40 28.15 -31.38
C ARG A 24 39.71 29.52 -31.97
N VAL A 25 38.99 30.57 -31.55
CA VAL A 25 39.55 31.89 -31.37
C VAL A 25 39.12 32.52 -30.07
N LYS A 26 40.12 32.86 -29.30
CA LYS A 26 40.16 33.77 -28.15
C LYS A 26 40.17 35.21 -28.61
N GLY A 27 39.66 36.12 -27.79
CA GLY A 27 39.97 37.57 -27.85
C GLY A 27 39.01 38.29 -26.90
N GLU A 28 39.32 38.60 -25.75
CA GLU A 28 40.13 39.61 -25.09
C GLU A 28 39.46 41.00 -24.99
N ARG A 29 39.12 41.33 -23.72
CA ARG A 29 39.26 42.59 -22.97
C ARG A 29 38.92 43.91 -23.67
N ARG A 30 38.12 44.76 -23.03
CA ARG A 30 38.56 46.00 -22.40
C ARG A 30 37.46 46.71 -21.60
N ALA A 31 37.89 47.14 -20.45
CA ALA A 31 37.28 48.05 -19.53
C ALA A 31 37.13 49.46 -20.13
N ASN A 32 36.14 50.20 -19.61
CA ASN A 32 36.35 51.55 -19.08
C ASN A 32 35.04 52.13 -18.50
N GLU A 33 35.13 52.45 -17.23
CA GLU A 33 34.35 53.50 -16.53
C GLU A 33 34.81 54.89 -17.01
N PRO A 34 34.09 56.01 -16.85
CA PRO A 34 33.91 56.61 -15.54
C PRO A 34 32.62 57.42 -15.26
N ARG A 35 32.31 57.55 -13.99
CA ARG A 35 31.70 58.61 -13.16
C ARG A 35 31.35 59.96 -13.82
N ARG A 36 30.15 60.46 -13.36
CA ARG A 36 29.91 61.82 -12.76
C ARG A 36 28.39 61.98 -12.52
N THR A 37 28.01 62.10 -11.34
CA THR A 37 27.80 63.21 -10.35
C THR A 37 26.59 64.10 -10.67
N VAL A 38 25.81 64.31 -9.55
CA VAL A 38 25.10 65.51 -9.09
C VAL A 38 23.57 65.58 -9.34
N SER A 39 22.85 65.49 -8.21
CA SER A 39 21.50 65.95 -7.94
C SER A 39 21.39 67.49 -7.99
N PRO A 40 20.30 68.15 -7.60
CA PRO A 40 18.87 67.88 -7.46
C PRO A 40 17.94 68.93 -8.06
N HIS A 41 16.66 68.70 -8.13
CA HIS A 41 15.58 69.71 -7.87
C HIS A 41 14.20 69.11 -8.16
N ARG A 42 13.45 68.95 -7.15
CA ARG A 42 12.26 69.65 -6.63
C ARG A 42 11.06 69.73 -7.60
N ALA A 43 10.02 69.15 -7.11
CA ALA A 43 8.65 69.62 -7.03
C ALA A 43 7.65 69.18 -8.11
N SER A 44 6.63 68.68 -7.55
CA SER A 44 5.19 68.92 -7.80
C SER A 44 4.40 68.01 -8.75
N ALA A 45 3.55 67.28 -8.08
CA ALA A 45 2.14 67.07 -8.41
C ALA A 45 1.77 66.70 -9.84
N ASN A 46 1.29 65.49 -10.10
CA ASN A 46 -0.12 65.25 -10.24
C ASN A 46 -0.43 63.79 -10.56
N ASN A 47 -1.31 63.31 -9.81
CA ASN A 47 -2.35 62.33 -10.03
C ASN A 47 -2.57 61.94 -11.48
N ALA A 48 -2.57 60.64 -11.73
CA ALA A 48 -3.40 59.87 -12.65
C ALA A 48 -2.59 58.78 -13.38
N GLY A 49 -2.84 57.56 -13.04
CA GLY A 49 -2.27 56.40 -13.73
C GLY A 49 -2.28 55.17 -12.83
N ARG A 50 -3.46 54.76 -12.40
CA ARG A 50 -3.66 53.42 -11.88
C ARG A 50 -3.34 52.44 -13.00
N ALA A 51 -2.06 52.05 -13.09
CA ALA A 51 -1.66 50.95 -13.92
C ALA A 51 -2.26 49.66 -13.35
N ASN A 52 -3.15 49.06 -14.12
CA ASN A 52 -3.69 47.72 -13.90
C ASN A 52 -2.50 46.75 -13.79
N THR A 53 -2.15 46.39 -12.59
CA THR A 53 -1.33 45.20 -12.33
C THR A 53 -2.16 44.02 -12.80
N PRO A 54 -1.68 43.16 -13.71
CA PRO A 54 -2.41 41.95 -14.08
C PRO A 54 -2.61 41.15 -12.81
N ALA A 55 -3.87 40.80 -12.52
CA ALA A 55 -4.21 39.89 -11.45
C ALA A 55 -3.34 38.63 -11.61
N ALA A 56 -2.50 38.37 -10.63
CA ALA A 56 -1.74 37.14 -10.57
C ALA A 56 -2.74 36.00 -10.70
N GLU A 57 -2.63 35.26 -11.79
CA GLU A 57 -3.40 34.07 -12.11
C GLU A 57 -3.25 33.14 -10.93
N GLN A 58 -4.28 33.08 -10.09
CA GLN A 58 -4.31 32.17 -8.93
C GLN A 58 -4.33 30.76 -9.50
N THR A 59 -3.16 30.15 -9.58
CA THR A 59 -3.03 28.72 -9.82
C THR A 59 -4.00 28.00 -8.89
N PRO A 60 -4.97 27.22 -9.40
CA PRO A 60 -5.94 26.55 -8.55
C PRO A 60 -5.19 25.68 -7.54
N ALA A 61 -5.39 25.97 -6.27
CA ALA A 61 -4.78 25.23 -5.17
C ALA A 61 -5.09 23.74 -5.35
N ARG A 62 -4.06 22.93 -5.56
CA ARG A 62 -4.17 21.46 -5.63
C ARG A 62 -4.98 21.01 -4.43
N PRO A 63 -6.05 20.24 -4.61
CA PRO A 63 -6.82 19.72 -3.47
C PRO A 63 -5.86 18.88 -2.62
N LYS A 64 -5.54 19.36 -1.43
CA LYS A 64 -4.76 18.62 -0.45
C LYS A 64 -5.57 17.36 -0.14
N SER A 65 -4.96 16.19 -0.31
CA SER A 65 -5.52 14.94 0.19
C SER A 65 -5.92 15.16 1.65
N ARG A 66 -7.20 15.11 1.95
CA ARG A 66 -7.72 15.41 3.28
C ARG A 66 -7.30 14.26 4.21
N TYR A 67 -6.20 14.44 4.92
CA TYR A 67 -5.79 13.56 6.01
C TYR A 67 -6.86 13.62 7.10
N ILE A 68 -7.34 12.45 7.52
CA ILE A 68 -8.38 12.33 8.54
C ILE A 68 -7.74 11.76 9.82
N PRO A 69 -7.34 12.61 10.80
CA PRO A 69 -6.65 12.16 12.01
C PRO A 69 -7.47 11.16 12.83
N ALA A 70 -8.80 11.26 12.76
CA ALA A 70 -9.72 10.35 13.46
C ALA A 70 -9.52 8.88 13.08
N LEU A 71 -9.12 8.59 11.82
CA LEU A 71 -8.86 7.21 11.38
C LEU A 71 -7.61 6.62 12.02
N ASP A 72 -6.58 7.44 12.25
CA ASP A 72 -5.38 6.98 12.96
C ASP A 72 -5.65 6.80 14.45
N GLY A 73 -6.47 7.69 15.04
CA GLY A 73 -6.96 7.51 16.41
C GLY A 73 -7.73 6.19 16.58
N LEU A 74 -8.64 5.89 15.65
CA LEU A 74 -9.41 4.65 15.69
C LEU A 74 -8.52 3.41 15.49
N ARG A 75 -7.48 3.47 14.65
CA ARG A 75 -6.48 2.40 14.52
C ARG A 75 -5.73 2.17 15.83
N THR A 76 -5.29 3.25 16.46
CA THR A 76 -4.60 3.17 17.75
C THR A 76 -5.48 2.52 18.82
N LEU A 77 -6.75 2.91 18.92
CA LEU A 77 -7.71 2.31 19.83
C LEU A 77 -7.91 0.82 19.53
N ALA A 78 -8.03 0.45 18.25
CA ALA A 78 -8.16 -0.94 17.84
C ALA A 78 -6.94 -1.79 18.24
N VAL A 79 -5.72 -1.27 18.05
CA VAL A 79 -4.48 -1.95 18.46
C VAL A 79 -4.41 -2.09 19.98
N VAL A 80 -4.69 -1.01 20.73
CA VAL A 80 -4.71 -1.04 22.19
C VAL A 80 -5.72 -2.08 22.69
N ALA A 81 -6.93 -2.13 22.11
CA ALA A 81 -7.93 -3.11 22.49
C ALA A 81 -7.46 -4.56 22.29
N VAL A 82 -6.78 -4.84 21.15
CA VAL A 82 -6.18 -6.16 20.87
C VAL A 82 -5.09 -6.51 21.87
N VAL A 83 -4.21 -5.55 22.20
CA VAL A 83 -3.14 -5.77 23.20
C VAL A 83 -3.73 -6.09 24.57
N LEU A 84 -4.73 -5.31 25.01
CA LEU A 84 -5.40 -5.53 26.30
C LEU A 84 -6.10 -6.90 26.36
N TYR A 85 -6.68 -7.35 25.25
CA TYR A 85 -7.23 -8.70 25.13
C TYR A 85 -6.16 -9.78 25.34
N HIS A 86 -4.98 -9.65 24.72
CA HIS A 86 -3.90 -10.62 24.85
C HIS A 86 -3.18 -10.58 26.21
N LEU A 87 -3.36 -9.50 26.97
CA LEU A 87 -2.94 -9.44 28.37
C LEU A 87 -3.91 -10.16 29.33
N ASN A 88 -4.94 -10.85 28.78
CA ASN A 88 -5.95 -11.60 29.55
C ASN A 88 -6.70 -10.77 30.60
N LEU A 89 -6.88 -9.46 30.32
CA LEU A 89 -7.66 -8.60 31.23
C LEU A 89 -9.15 -8.93 31.13
N THR A 90 -9.76 -9.31 32.24
CA THR A 90 -11.15 -9.79 32.27
C THR A 90 -12.19 -8.80 31.72
N TRP A 91 -11.91 -7.50 31.85
CA TRP A 91 -12.77 -6.42 31.31
C TRP A 91 -12.50 -6.10 29.84
N ALA A 92 -11.44 -6.63 29.25
CA ALA A 92 -11.00 -6.32 27.87
C ALA A 92 -11.28 -7.46 26.87
N GLN A 93 -12.15 -8.42 27.19
CA GLN A 93 -12.44 -9.56 26.29
C GLN A 93 -13.00 -9.13 24.93
N GLY A 94 -13.72 -8.01 24.87
CA GLY A 94 -14.18 -7.40 23.61
C GLY A 94 -13.07 -6.87 22.71
N GLY A 95 -11.81 -6.83 23.18
CA GLY A 95 -10.66 -6.34 22.42
C GLY A 95 -10.37 -7.15 21.15
N LEU A 96 -10.83 -8.40 21.08
CA LEU A 96 -10.80 -9.22 19.87
C LEU A 96 -11.46 -8.55 18.65
N LEU A 97 -12.49 -7.72 18.87
CA LEU A 97 -13.14 -6.94 17.82
C LEU A 97 -12.22 -5.88 17.19
N GLY A 98 -11.13 -5.51 17.86
CA GLY A 98 -10.14 -4.57 17.32
C GLY A 98 -9.57 -5.02 15.99
N VAL A 99 -9.36 -6.33 15.77
CA VAL A 99 -8.91 -6.87 14.48
C VAL A 99 -9.96 -6.61 13.38
N THR A 100 -11.24 -6.81 13.69
CA THR A 100 -12.34 -6.56 12.76
C THR A 100 -12.42 -5.06 12.38
N ILE A 101 -12.30 -4.18 13.38
CA ILE A 101 -12.25 -2.73 13.16
C ILE A 101 -11.06 -2.37 12.27
N PHE A 102 -9.91 -2.98 12.52
CA PHE A 102 -8.70 -2.76 11.73
C PHE A 102 -8.90 -3.20 10.26
N PHE A 103 -9.56 -4.32 10.02
CA PHE A 103 -9.90 -4.77 8.67
C PHE A 103 -10.85 -3.79 7.95
N VAL A 104 -11.88 -3.30 8.61
CA VAL A 104 -12.78 -2.28 8.04
C VAL A 104 -12.01 -1.02 7.65
N LEU A 105 -11.14 -0.53 8.53
CA LEU A 105 -10.31 0.64 8.27
C LEU A 105 -9.35 0.41 7.10
N SER A 106 -8.74 -0.76 7.02
CA SER A 106 -7.83 -1.14 5.94
C SER A 106 -8.54 -1.21 4.60
N GLY A 107 -9.71 -1.83 4.54
CA GLY A 107 -10.55 -1.87 3.34
C GLY A 107 -10.98 -0.49 2.87
N TYR A 108 -11.42 0.37 3.80
CA TYR A 108 -11.79 1.76 3.53
C TYR A 108 -10.63 2.57 2.95
N LEU A 109 -9.49 2.56 3.64
CA LEU A 109 -8.35 3.39 3.27
C LEU A 109 -7.74 3.00 1.93
N ILE A 110 -7.63 1.70 1.66
CA ILE A 110 -7.08 1.23 0.40
C ILE A 110 -8.01 1.57 -0.77
N THR A 111 -9.31 1.37 -0.58
CA THR A 111 -10.30 1.71 -1.61
C THR A 111 -10.35 3.20 -1.87
N ARG A 112 -10.33 4.01 -0.82
CA ARG A 112 -10.28 5.48 -0.93
C ARG A 112 -9.02 5.96 -1.67
N LEU A 113 -7.86 5.33 -1.40
CA LEU A 113 -6.59 5.61 -2.10
C LEU A 113 -6.73 5.31 -3.60
N LEU A 114 -7.26 4.15 -3.97
CA LEU A 114 -7.46 3.75 -5.37
C LEU A 114 -8.49 4.63 -6.08
N LEU A 115 -9.61 4.95 -5.44
CA LEU A 115 -10.63 5.85 -6.00
C LEU A 115 -10.08 7.27 -6.23
N ASN A 116 -9.25 7.77 -5.32
CA ASN A 116 -8.58 9.05 -5.48
C ASN A 116 -7.55 9.03 -6.62
N GLU A 117 -6.89 7.90 -6.84
CA GLU A 117 -5.97 7.73 -7.98
C GLU A 117 -6.76 7.75 -9.29
N VAL A 118 -7.87 7.01 -9.39
CA VAL A 118 -8.77 7.04 -10.56
C VAL A 118 -9.30 8.44 -10.82
N ALA A 119 -9.72 9.18 -9.79
CA ALA A 119 -10.24 10.53 -9.94
C ALA A 119 -9.20 11.52 -10.47
N LYS A 120 -7.89 11.29 -10.20
CA LYS A 120 -6.79 12.16 -10.63
C LYS A 120 -6.20 11.78 -11.98
N THR A 121 -6.12 10.49 -12.28
CA THR A 121 -5.35 9.97 -13.43
C THR A 121 -6.22 9.20 -14.43
N GLY A 122 -7.48 8.94 -14.09
CA GLY A 122 -8.38 8.10 -14.88
C GLY A 122 -8.08 6.60 -14.83
N ARG A 123 -7.02 6.18 -14.15
CA ARG A 123 -6.57 4.78 -14.11
C ARG A 123 -5.95 4.42 -12.75
N ILE A 124 -5.76 3.12 -12.53
CA ILE A 124 -5.05 2.58 -11.36
C ILE A 124 -3.69 2.06 -11.81
N ASP A 125 -2.60 2.50 -11.21
CA ASP A 125 -1.26 1.96 -11.43
C ASP A 125 -0.96 0.84 -10.41
N LEU A 126 -1.36 -0.38 -10.77
CA LEU A 126 -1.20 -1.57 -9.94
C LEU A 126 0.27 -1.83 -9.57
N LYS A 127 1.20 -1.63 -10.54
CA LYS A 127 2.63 -1.86 -10.29
C LYS A 127 3.18 -0.94 -9.22
N SER A 128 2.92 0.35 -9.34
CA SER A 128 3.34 1.34 -8.34
C SER A 128 2.65 1.12 -6.99
N PHE A 129 1.39 0.69 -7.00
CA PHE A 129 0.68 0.33 -5.79
C PHE A 129 1.39 -0.79 -5.02
N TRP A 130 1.66 -1.93 -5.67
CA TRP A 130 2.32 -3.07 -5.01
C TRP A 130 3.76 -2.78 -4.61
N ILE A 131 4.54 -2.08 -5.44
CA ILE A 131 5.92 -1.70 -5.08
C ILE A 131 5.94 -0.86 -3.80
N ARG A 132 5.03 0.11 -3.65
CA ARG A 132 4.93 0.92 -2.43
C ARG A 132 4.59 0.06 -1.20
N ARG A 133 3.72 -0.93 -1.35
CA ARG A 133 3.34 -1.88 -0.29
C ARG A 133 4.49 -2.79 0.11
N ILE A 134 5.10 -3.47 -0.84
CA ILE A 134 6.24 -4.37 -0.62
C ILE A 134 7.37 -3.63 0.11
N ARG A 135 7.75 -2.43 -0.36
CA ARG A 135 8.80 -1.63 0.29
C ARG A 135 8.48 -1.22 1.72
N ARG A 136 7.21 -1.13 2.07
CA ARG A 136 6.77 -0.76 3.42
C ARG A 136 6.63 -1.97 4.34
N LEU A 137 6.09 -3.08 3.85
CA LEU A 137 5.67 -4.21 4.67
C LEU A 137 6.75 -5.29 4.80
N VAL A 138 7.39 -5.66 3.69
CA VAL A 138 8.37 -6.76 3.71
C VAL A 138 9.53 -6.49 4.67
N PRO A 139 10.16 -5.29 4.72
CA PRO A 139 11.22 -5.03 5.69
C PRO A 139 10.74 -5.16 7.14
N ALA A 140 9.54 -4.67 7.45
CA ALA A 140 8.97 -4.77 8.80
C ALA A 140 8.70 -6.23 9.19
N VAL A 141 8.08 -7.03 8.30
CA VAL A 141 7.80 -8.44 8.52
C VAL A 141 9.10 -9.23 8.73
N VAL A 142 10.09 -9.05 7.86
CA VAL A 142 11.39 -9.71 7.97
C VAL A 142 12.07 -9.33 9.28
N THR A 143 12.06 -8.06 9.66
CA THR A 143 12.63 -7.61 10.93
C THR A 143 11.96 -8.29 12.13
N VAL A 144 10.63 -8.32 12.17
CA VAL A 144 9.89 -8.97 13.27
C VAL A 144 10.21 -10.45 13.33
N VAL A 145 10.20 -11.16 12.20
CA VAL A 145 10.54 -12.60 12.15
C VAL A 145 11.97 -12.84 12.64
N VAL A 146 12.96 -12.08 12.15
CA VAL A 146 14.37 -12.25 12.53
C VAL A 146 14.58 -11.94 14.00
N VAL A 147 14.02 -10.85 14.52
CA VAL A 147 14.14 -10.48 15.93
C VAL A 147 13.47 -11.53 16.81
N THR A 148 12.27 -11.99 16.45
CA THR A 148 11.57 -13.03 17.23
C THR A 148 12.35 -14.36 17.21
N CYS A 149 12.90 -14.76 16.06
CA CYS A 149 13.78 -15.94 15.97
C CYS A 149 15.02 -15.79 16.87
N ALA A 150 15.69 -14.63 16.84
CA ALA A 150 16.86 -14.38 17.66
C ALA A 150 16.52 -14.44 19.17
N LEU A 151 15.42 -13.80 19.58
CA LEU A 151 14.97 -13.84 20.98
C LEU A 151 14.60 -15.26 21.42
N CYS A 152 13.88 -16.01 20.59
CA CYS A 152 13.53 -17.41 20.90
C CYS A 152 14.80 -18.30 20.94
N THR A 153 15.78 -18.04 20.11
CA THR A 153 17.05 -18.77 20.13
C THR A 153 17.85 -18.50 21.42
N LEU A 154 17.81 -17.26 21.92
CA LEU A 154 18.54 -16.88 23.12
C LEU A 154 17.84 -17.29 24.43
N PHE A 155 16.52 -17.20 24.46
CA PHE A 155 15.77 -17.29 25.71
C PHE A 155 14.81 -18.48 25.79
N ASN A 156 14.33 -19.03 24.67
CA ASN A 156 13.31 -20.08 24.68
C ASN A 156 13.36 -20.98 23.45
N HIS A 157 14.19 -22.03 23.50
CA HIS A 157 14.35 -22.99 22.41
C HIS A 157 13.08 -23.81 22.11
N VAL A 158 12.21 -24.03 23.09
CA VAL A 158 10.93 -24.71 22.89
C VAL A 158 10.04 -23.85 22.01
N MET A 159 9.98 -22.54 22.28
CA MET A 159 9.24 -21.60 21.47
C MET A 159 9.80 -21.48 20.05
N LEU A 160 11.13 -21.52 19.90
CA LEU A 160 11.78 -21.56 18.58
C LEU A 160 11.31 -22.77 17.77
N THR A 161 11.25 -23.94 18.39
CA THR A 161 10.78 -25.16 17.71
C THR A 161 9.33 -25.03 17.26
N LYS A 162 8.46 -24.46 18.09
CA LYS A 162 7.03 -24.20 17.76
C LYS A 162 6.87 -23.20 16.59
N MET A 163 7.70 -22.16 16.54
CA MET A 163 7.53 -21.10 15.53
C MET A 163 8.18 -21.40 14.17
N ARG A 164 9.15 -22.34 14.10
CA ARG A 164 9.85 -22.68 12.84
C ARG A 164 8.92 -22.97 11.66
N PRO A 165 7.85 -23.79 11.80
CA PRO A 165 6.93 -24.07 10.70
C PRO A 165 6.17 -22.83 10.20
N ASP A 166 6.00 -21.83 11.06
CA ASP A 166 5.23 -20.63 10.76
C ASP A 166 6.04 -19.54 10.05
N ILE A 167 7.38 -19.67 9.99
CA ILE A 167 8.26 -18.65 9.42
C ILE A 167 7.93 -18.42 7.95
N LEU A 168 7.98 -19.48 7.13
CA LEU A 168 7.73 -19.36 5.70
C LEU A 168 6.30 -18.90 5.38
N PRO A 169 5.26 -19.48 6.00
CA PRO A 169 3.89 -18.99 5.83
C PRO A 169 3.69 -17.51 6.21
N SER A 170 4.40 -17.03 7.24
CA SER A 170 4.35 -15.64 7.66
C SER A 170 5.02 -14.70 6.66
N LEU A 171 6.19 -15.07 6.15
CA LEU A 171 6.92 -14.28 5.15
C LEU A 171 6.19 -14.21 3.80
N LEU A 172 5.42 -15.24 3.45
CA LEU A 172 4.67 -15.34 2.20
C LEU A 172 3.19 -14.95 2.33
N PHE A 173 2.77 -14.42 3.48
CA PHE A 173 1.41 -13.93 3.74
C PHE A 173 0.30 -14.97 3.52
N PHE A 174 0.54 -16.24 3.89
CA PHE A 174 -0.50 -17.27 3.93
C PHE A 174 -0.60 -17.98 5.28
N ASN A 175 -0.06 -17.39 6.33
CA ASN A 175 -0.06 -17.97 7.69
C ASN A 175 -1.46 -18.37 8.17
N ASN A 176 -2.49 -17.61 7.82
CA ASN A 176 -3.87 -17.92 8.18
C ASN A 176 -4.33 -19.28 7.63
N TRP A 177 -4.06 -19.59 6.38
CA TRP A 177 -4.37 -20.90 5.78
C TRP A 177 -3.48 -22.00 6.31
N TRP A 178 -2.23 -21.66 6.66
CA TRP A 178 -1.32 -22.59 7.34
C TRP A 178 -1.84 -23.00 8.70
N GLN A 179 -2.30 -22.06 9.54
CA GLN A 179 -2.89 -22.35 10.85
C GLN A 179 -4.14 -23.24 10.70
N ILE A 180 -4.98 -23.01 9.70
CA ILE A 180 -6.14 -23.87 9.40
C ILE A 180 -5.67 -25.28 9.02
N ALA A 181 -4.68 -25.43 8.13
CA ALA A 181 -4.17 -26.71 7.68
C ALA A 181 -3.52 -27.54 8.80
N GLN A 182 -2.94 -26.86 9.80
CA GLN A 182 -2.37 -27.49 11.00
C GLN A 182 -3.39 -27.71 12.12
N ASN A 183 -4.67 -27.35 11.90
CA ASN A 183 -5.72 -27.40 12.93
C ASN A 183 -5.34 -26.68 14.24
N VAL A 184 -4.61 -25.55 14.12
CA VAL A 184 -4.21 -24.75 15.28
C VAL A 184 -5.42 -23.98 15.81
N SER A 185 -5.78 -24.23 17.06
CA SER A 185 -6.81 -23.44 17.74
C SER A 185 -6.28 -22.05 18.11
N TYR A 186 -7.07 -21.03 17.80
CA TYR A 186 -6.79 -19.67 18.27
C TYR A 186 -7.29 -19.44 19.70
N PHE A 187 -8.39 -20.09 20.06
CA PHE A 187 -9.12 -19.85 21.33
C PHE A 187 -8.77 -20.86 22.41
N ASN A 188 -8.45 -22.09 22.03
CA ASN A 188 -8.23 -23.22 22.95
C ASN A 188 -6.80 -23.77 22.83
N ALA A 189 -5.81 -22.92 22.55
CA ALA A 189 -4.43 -23.35 22.44
C ALA A 189 -3.93 -23.91 23.77
N LEU A 190 -3.49 -25.17 23.77
CA LEU A 190 -2.83 -25.78 24.92
C LEU A 190 -1.40 -25.24 25.03
N GLY A 191 -1.13 -24.44 26.06
CA GLY A 191 0.15 -23.77 26.28
C GLY A 191 0.37 -22.54 25.38
N ASP A 192 1.58 -21.98 25.43
CA ASP A 192 1.90 -20.75 24.68
C ASP A 192 1.84 -20.99 23.17
N PRO A 193 1.04 -20.21 22.42
CA PRO A 193 1.00 -20.28 20.96
C PRO A 193 2.32 -19.79 20.34
N SER A 194 2.56 -20.15 19.08
CA SER A 194 3.67 -19.58 18.31
C SER A 194 3.56 -18.06 18.25
N PRO A 195 4.63 -17.29 18.49
CA PRO A 195 4.61 -15.83 18.35
C PRO A 195 4.20 -15.36 16.96
N LEU A 196 4.42 -16.18 15.93
CA LEU A 196 4.06 -15.88 14.55
C LEU A 196 2.59 -16.22 14.21
N THR A 197 1.86 -16.85 15.11
CA THR A 197 0.42 -17.11 14.89
C THR A 197 -0.33 -15.82 14.55
N HIS A 198 0.00 -14.69 15.19
CA HIS A 198 -0.65 -13.40 14.96
C HIS A 198 -0.50 -12.83 13.55
N PHE A 199 0.41 -13.38 12.72
CA PHE A 199 0.53 -13.01 11.31
C PHE A 199 -0.68 -13.43 10.47
N TRP A 200 -1.61 -14.24 11.00
CA TRP A 200 -2.84 -14.62 10.32
C TRP A 200 -3.65 -13.41 9.83
N SER A 201 -3.77 -12.38 10.64
CA SER A 201 -4.56 -11.19 10.28
C SER A 201 -3.86 -10.37 9.19
N LEU A 202 -2.54 -10.22 9.28
CA LEU A 202 -1.74 -9.57 8.23
C LEU A 202 -1.83 -10.35 6.91
N ALA A 203 -1.83 -11.68 6.96
CA ALA A 203 -1.99 -12.52 5.76
C ALA A 203 -3.32 -12.24 5.05
N ILE A 204 -4.44 -12.14 5.78
CA ILE A 204 -5.75 -11.80 5.21
C ILE A 204 -5.72 -10.40 4.55
N GLU A 205 -5.11 -9.42 5.19
CA GLU A 205 -4.98 -8.07 4.63
C GLU A 205 -4.18 -8.07 3.32
N GLU A 206 -3.03 -8.75 3.28
CA GLU A 206 -2.18 -8.77 2.09
C GLU A 206 -2.82 -9.54 0.94
N GLN A 207 -3.55 -10.63 1.22
CA GLN A 207 -4.36 -11.33 0.23
C GLN A 207 -5.45 -10.40 -0.34
N PHE A 208 -6.10 -9.61 0.51
CA PHE A 208 -7.04 -8.60 0.04
C PHE A 208 -6.35 -7.54 -0.83
N TYR A 209 -5.18 -7.05 -0.45
CA TYR A 209 -4.41 -6.06 -1.23
C TYR A 209 -3.85 -6.61 -2.54
N LEU A 210 -3.72 -7.92 -2.65
CA LEU A 210 -3.36 -8.59 -3.90
C LEU A 210 -4.56 -8.67 -4.86
N ILE A 211 -5.75 -8.99 -4.35
CA ILE A 211 -6.95 -9.28 -5.15
C ILE A 211 -7.78 -8.03 -5.42
N TRP A 212 -7.96 -7.16 -4.42
CA TRP A 212 -8.88 -6.03 -4.49
C TRP A 212 -8.51 -4.97 -5.54
N PRO A 213 -7.25 -4.47 -5.63
CA PRO A 213 -6.88 -3.48 -6.62
C PRO A 213 -7.08 -3.93 -8.08
N PRO A 214 -6.71 -5.17 -8.49
CA PRO A 214 -7.03 -5.68 -9.81
C PRO A 214 -8.53 -5.79 -10.08
N LEU A 215 -9.32 -6.21 -9.09
CA LEU A 215 -10.77 -6.30 -9.22
C LEU A 215 -11.39 -4.90 -9.44
N LEU A 216 -10.95 -3.91 -8.65
CA LEU A 216 -11.40 -2.53 -8.83
C LEU A 216 -10.92 -1.96 -10.17
N PHE A 217 -9.68 -2.24 -10.57
CA PHE A 217 -9.14 -1.86 -11.87
C PHE A 217 -9.98 -2.43 -13.02
N ALA A 218 -10.35 -3.71 -12.96
CA ALA A 218 -11.19 -4.35 -13.97
C ALA A 218 -12.58 -3.65 -14.04
N MET A 219 -13.22 -3.39 -12.90
CA MET A 219 -14.51 -2.68 -12.87
C MET A 219 -14.41 -1.26 -13.46
N VAL A 220 -13.34 -0.54 -13.17
CA VAL A 220 -13.09 0.79 -13.74
C VAL A 220 -12.85 0.71 -15.26
N SER A 221 -12.04 -0.24 -15.71
CA SER A 221 -11.71 -0.44 -17.13
C SER A 221 -12.94 -0.87 -17.94
N MET A 222 -13.84 -1.63 -17.33
CA MET A 222 -15.13 -2.03 -17.93
C MET A 222 -16.21 -0.93 -17.81
N HIS A 223 -15.84 0.27 -17.33
CA HIS A 223 -16.78 1.39 -17.15
C HIS A 223 -18.00 1.04 -16.29
N VAL A 224 -17.85 0.13 -15.32
CA VAL A 224 -18.92 -0.20 -14.39
C VAL A 224 -19.29 1.04 -13.57
N SER A 225 -20.56 1.40 -13.55
CA SER A 225 -21.04 2.58 -12.82
C SER A 225 -20.76 2.45 -11.31
N LYS A 226 -20.51 3.56 -10.64
CA LYS A 226 -20.27 3.59 -9.18
C LYS A 226 -21.36 2.87 -8.37
N PRO A 227 -22.68 3.03 -8.66
CA PRO A 227 -23.72 2.29 -7.95
C PRO A 227 -23.59 0.77 -8.12
N ASN A 228 -23.26 0.31 -9.32
CA ASN A 228 -23.11 -1.12 -9.60
C ASN A 228 -21.86 -1.67 -8.92
N THR A 229 -20.72 -0.97 -8.98
CA THR A 229 -19.51 -1.34 -8.23
C THR A 229 -19.83 -1.48 -6.74
N ARG A 230 -20.55 -0.51 -6.16
CA ARG A 230 -20.97 -0.55 -4.76
C ARG A 230 -21.86 -1.76 -4.44
N ARG A 231 -22.79 -2.12 -5.35
CA ARG A 231 -23.63 -3.33 -5.20
C ARG A 231 -22.78 -4.59 -5.23
N VAL A 232 -21.85 -4.72 -6.17
CA VAL A 232 -20.94 -5.88 -6.27
C VAL A 232 -20.13 -6.02 -4.98
N VAL A 233 -19.54 -4.95 -4.46
CA VAL A 233 -18.77 -4.96 -3.22
C VAL A 233 -19.63 -5.43 -2.04
N LEU A 234 -20.83 -4.88 -1.92
CA LEU A 234 -21.77 -5.29 -0.86
C LEU A 234 -22.18 -6.76 -1.00
N SER A 235 -22.48 -7.23 -2.22
CA SER A 235 -22.80 -8.62 -2.47
C SER A 235 -21.67 -9.57 -2.08
N LEU A 236 -20.42 -9.23 -2.41
CA LEU A 236 -19.25 -10.01 -1.99
C LEU A 236 -19.10 -10.02 -0.47
N ALA A 237 -19.33 -8.89 0.21
CA ALA A 237 -19.32 -8.81 1.68
C ALA A 237 -20.40 -9.72 2.29
N VAL A 238 -21.63 -9.68 1.74
CA VAL A 238 -22.73 -10.54 2.19
C VAL A 238 -22.41 -12.02 1.97
N VAL A 239 -21.86 -12.40 0.81
CA VAL A 239 -21.44 -13.78 0.54
C VAL A 239 -20.40 -14.25 1.54
N SER A 240 -19.39 -13.44 1.85
CA SER A 240 -18.37 -13.78 2.86
C SER A 240 -18.97 -13.91 4.28
N ALA A 241 -19.89 -13.01 4.66
CA ALA A 241 -20.57 -13.09 5.93
C ALA A 241 -21.46 -14.34 6.04
N LEU A 242 -22.17 -14.68 4.96
CA LEU A 242 -22.95 -15.92 4.89
C LEU A 242 -22.06 -17.17 4.95
N ALA A 243 -20.91 -17.15 4.28
CA ALA A 243 -19.91 -18.22 4.39
C ALA A 243 -19.46 -18.41 5.83
N MET A 244 -19.23 -17.33 6.58
CA MET A 244 -18.91 -17.39 8.01
C MET A 244 -20.05 -18.03 8.80
N MET A 245 -21.31 -17.67 8.56
CA MET A 245 -22.47 -18.24 9.24
C MET A 245 -22.64 -19.72 8.96
N VAL A 246 -22.47 -20.15 7.70
CA VAL A 246 -22.63 -21.55 7.29
C VAL A 246 -21.51 -22.44 7.83
N LEU A 247 -20.26 -21.92 7.83
CA LEU A 247 -19.10 -22.67 8.29
C LEU A 247 -18.91 -22.63 9.83
N TYR A 248 -19.64 -21.76 10.51
CA TYR A 248 -19.58 -21.67 11.97
C TYR A 248 -20.30 -22.87 12.59
N ASN A 249 -19.58 -23.62 13.43
CA ASN A 249 -20.13 -24.67 14.24
C ASN A 249 -20.01 -24.28 15.74
N PRO A 250 -21.14 -24.11 16.45
CA PRO A 250 -21.09 -23.66 17.84
C PRO A 250 -20.52 -24.72 18.82
N VAL A 251 -20.44 -25.99 18.37
CA VAL A 251 -19.93 -27.11 19.21
C VAL A 251 -18.42 -27.33 18.94
N ALA A 252 -17.94 -26.92 17.77
CA ALA A 252 -16.54 -27.09 17.38
C ALA A 252 -15.72 -25.81 17.63
N ASP A 253 -14.39 -25.95 17.57
CA ASP A 253 -13.47 -24.81 17.65
C ASP A 253 -13.74 -23.80 16.49
N PRO A 254 -14.01 -22.52 16.80
CA PRO A 254 -14.35 -21.53 15.80
C PRO A 254 -13.13 -20.99 15.03
N SER A 255 -11.94 -21.53 15.26
CA SER A 255 -10.69 -21.01 14.68
C SER A 255 -10.68 -21.04 13.16
N ARG A 256 -11.34 -22.03 12.51
CA ARG A 256 -11.49 -22.09 11.05
C ARG A 256 -12.14 -20.83 10.48
N VAL A 257 -13.24 -20.39 11.05
CA VAL A 257 -13.97 -19.19 10.61
C VAL A 257 -13.27 -17.90 11.05
N TYR A 258 -12.43 -17.98 12.06
CA TYR A 258 -11.63 -16.87 12.54
C TYR A 258 -10.40 -16.60 11.67
N TYR A 259 -9.72 -17.64 11.22
CA TYR A 259 -8.54 -17.55 10.34
C TYR A 259 -8.87 -17.42 8.85
N GLY A 260 -10.05 -17.86 8.40
CA GLY A 260 -10.41 -17.95 7.00
C GLY A 260 -10.51 -16.58 6.31
N THR A 261 -9.81 -16.39 5.19
CA THR A 261 -9.97 -15.19 4.37
C THR A 261 -11.39 -15.11 3.82
N ASP A 262 -11.95 -16.23 3.39
CA ASP A 262 -13.32 -16.38 2.87
C ASP A 262 -14.39 -15.92 3.86
N THR A 263 -14.15 -16.13 5.14
CA THR A 263 -15.09 -15.81 6.24
C THR A 263 -14.83 -14.46 6.88
N ARG A 264 -13.65 -13.85 6.66
CA ARG A 264 -13.25 -12.58 7.32
C ARG A 264 -13.14 -11.41 6.36
N VAL A 265 -13.06 -11.66 5.04
CA VAL A 265 -12.93 -10.59 4.05
C VAL A 265 -14.16 -9.68 4.00
N PHE A 266 -15.32 -10.11 4.53
CA PHE A 266 -16.51 -9.26 4.62
C PHE A 266 -16.23 -7.93 5.33
N SER A 267 -15.39 -7.92 6.36
CA SER A 267 -15.06 -6.70 7.11
C SER A 267 -14.21 -5.73 6.29
N LEU A 268 -13.24 -6.24 5.52
CA LEU A 268 -12.46 -5.46 4.54
C LEU A 268 -13.36 -4.91 3.42
N LEU A 269 -14.26 -5.74 2.90
CA LEU A 269 -15.23 -5.36 1.86
C LEU A 269 -16.26 -4.34 2.38
N LEU A 270 -16.67 -4.44 3.65
CA LEU A 270 -17.53 -3.43 4.27
C LEU A 270 -16.83 -2.06 4.32
N GLY A 271 -15.56 -2.05 4.71
CA GLY A 271 -14.74 -0.85 4.65
C GLY A 271 -14.59 -0.31 3.22
N ALA A 272 -14.34 -1.19 2.25
CA ALA A 272 -14.28 -0.84 0.84
C ALA A 272 -15.63 -0.25 0.34
N TRP A 273 -16.74 -0.82 0.74
CA TRP A 273 -18.09 -0.32 0.43
C TRP A 273 -18.33 1.08 0.99
N MET A 274 -17.92 1.34 2.24
CA MET A 274 -18.02 2.67 2.85
C MET A 274 -17.25 3.74 2.08
N ALA A 275 -16.13 3.37 1.43
CA ALA A 275 -15.31 4.30 0.64
C ALA A 275 -16.04 4.86 -0.61
N PHE A 276 -17.14 4.24 -1.04
CA PHE A 276 -17.97 4.72 -2.14
C PHE A 276 -19.09 5.68 -1.69
N ILE A 277 -19.26 5.88 -0.38
CA ILE A 277 -20.23 6.84 0.15
C ILE A 277 -19.63 8.24 -0.04
N PRO A 278 -20.35 9.18 -0.66
CA PRO A 278 -19.89 10.58 -0.74
C PRO A 278 -19.72 11.17 0.67
N ASP A 279 -18.72 12.04 0.81
CA ASP A 279 -18.52 12.82 2.03
C ASP A 279 -19.63 13.82 2.22
#